data_739b6e18502064e291553a155848ab6d
#
_entry.id   739b6e18502064e291553a155848ab6d
#
_cell.length_a   1.000
_cell.length_b   1.000
_cell.length_c   1.000
_cell.angle_alpha   90.00
_cell.angle_beta   90.00
_cell.angle_gamma   90.00
#
_symmetry.space_group_name_H-M   'P 1'
#
loop_
_entity.id
_entity.type
_entity.pdbx_description
1 polymer ?
#
loop_
_entity_poly.entity_id
_entity_poly.type
_entity_poly.pdbx_seq_one_letter_code
_entity_poly.pdbx_strand_id
1 'polypeptide(L)'
;MAGNTFGEIFRITTFGESHGAALGVIIDGCPAGLKIDTAFIQAELDRRKPGQSAIVTQRKEADEFEILSGIFEGVTQGTPIGILIRNEDQKSKDYDHIKDSFRPSHADFTYDAKYGSRDYRGGGRSSARETAARVAAAAIAKQLLNHFGIEVQAYVSKVGTIAIDKTYSELDLSKTEENIVRCPDAETAEKMIELIKEVKKDGDTIGGLVSCVVKGVPVGLGEPVFDKLHADLGKAMLSINAAKGFEYGSGFAGTELRGSAHNDAFYNDNGIIKTKTNHSGGVQGGISNGMDIYFNVAFKSVATIMHAQDSVDKDGNDTSVTGRGRHDPCVLPRAVPIVEAMAALVIADHLLRNRCSKL
;
A
#
# COMPACT_ATOMS: atom_id res chain seq x y z
N MET A 1 3.22 2.56 -23.53
CA MET A 1 2.78 1.58 -22.53
C MET A 1 2.29 2.31 -21.29
N ALA A 2 1.14 1.90 -20.76
CA ALA A 2 0.44 2.65 -19.73
C ALA A 2 0.74 2.12 -18.31
N GLY A 3 1.94 2.33 -17.79
CA GLY A 3 2.30 1.95 -16.42
C GLY A 3 1.62 2.76 -15.30
N ASN A 4 0.64 3.62 -15.64
CA ASN A 4 -0.07 4.48 -14.69
C ASN A 4 -1.55 4.05 -14.49
N THR A 5 -1.94 2.94 -15.11
CA THR A 5 -3.29 2.37 -15.01
C THR A 5 -3.22 1.01 -14.33
N PHE A 6 -4.18 0.73 -13.43
CA PHE A 6 -4.28 -0.50 -12.66
C PHE A 6 -5.75 -0.92 -12.55
N GLY A 7 -6.03 -2.25 -12.62
CA GLY A 7 -7.37 -2.84 -12.63
C GLY A 7 -7.93 -3.02 -14.06
N GLU A 8 -8.94 -3.87 -14.18
CA GLU A 8 -9.61 -4.20 -15.47
C GLU A 8 -11.00 -3.56 -15.55
N ILE A 9 -11.90 -3.85 -14.61
CA ILE A 9 -13.23 -3.27 -14.49
C ILE A 9 -13.18 -2.07 -13.53
N PHE A 10 -12.86 -2.31 -12.23
CA PHE A 10 -12.59 -1.21 -11.32
C PHE A 10 -11.17 -0.70 -11.58
N ARG A 11 -11.05 0.22 -12.49
CA ARG A 11 -9.78 0.65 -13.06
C ARG A 11 -9.43 2.06 -12.62
N ILE A 12 -8.19 2.25 -12.21
CA ILE A 12 -7.67 3.56 -11.85
C ILE A 12 -6.55 3.99 -12.80
N THR A 13 -6.48 5.29 -13.08
CA THR A 13 -5.33 5.92 -13.75
C THR A 13 -4.86 7.09 -12.90
N THR A 14 -3.62 7.02 -12.38
CA THR A 14 -3.03 8.08 -11.57
C THR A 14 -2.15 9.00 -12.39
N PHE A 15 -2.11 10.30 -12.04
CA PHE A 15 -1.29 11.32 -12.69
C PHE A 15 -0.75 12.35 -11.68
N GLY A 16 0.15 13.22 -12.14
CA GLY A 16 0.79 14.26 -11.33
C GLY A 16 2.07 13.80 -10.65
N GLU A 17 2.89 14.76 -10.21
CA GLU A 17 4.23 14.59 -9.62
C GLU A 17 4.29 15.21 -8.22
N SER A 18 5.25 14.74 -7.41
CA SER A 18 5.39 15.16 -6.01
C SER A 18 5.64 16.67 -5.81
N HIS A 19 6.21 17.34 -6.81
CA HIS A 19 6.50 18.77 -6.84
C HIS A 19 5.82 19.48 -8.03
N GLY A 20 4.84 18.81 -8.67
CA GLY A 20 3.91 19.41 -9.61
C GLY A 20 2.80 20.19 -8.89
N ALA A 21 1.86 20.75 -9.65
CA ALA A 21 0.73 21.52 -9.10
C ALA A 21 -0.23 20.66 -8.27
N ALA A 22 -0.45 19.39 -8.70
CA ALA A 22 -1.38 18.48 -8.08
C ALA A 22 -1.05 17.03 -8.41
N LEU A 23 -1.67 16.12 -7.66
CA LEU A 23 -1.85 14.71 -7.99
C LEU A 23 -3.32 14.47 -8.30
N GLY A 24 -3.61 13.42 -9.05
CA GLY A 24 -4.99 13.04 -9.26
C GLY A 24 -5.14 11.59 -9.67
N VAL A 25 -6.38 11.16 -9.67
CA VAL A 25 -6.79 9.84 -10.12
C VAL A 25 -8.11 9.91 -10.87
N ILE A 26 -8.20 9.14 -11.93
CA ILE A 26 -9.45 8.82 -12.61
C ILE A 26 -9.80 7.38 -12.23
N ILE A 27 -11.00 7.16 -11.73
CA ILE A 27 -11.58 5.86 -11.41
C ILE A 27 -12.63 5.57 -12.46
N ASP A 28 -12.50 4.48 -13.18
CA ASP A 28 -13.47 4.01 -14.15
C ASP A 28 -14.05 2.66 -13.70
N GLY A 29 -15.29 2.34 -14.14
CA GLY A 29 -15.96 1.08 -13.81
C GLY A 29 -16.53 0.98 -12.37
N CYS A 30 -16.56 2.07 -11.60
CA CYS A 30 -17.31 2.07 -10.36
C CYS A 30 -18.82 2.00 -10.66
N PRO A 31 -19.58 1.03 -10.09
CA PRO A 31 -21.01 0.92 -10.33
C PRO A 31 -21.78 2.19 -9.93
N ALA A 32 -22.87 2.48 -10.65
CA ALA A 32 -23.81 3.52 -10.23
C ALA A 32 -24.57 3.12 -8.96
N GLY A 33 -25.00 4.11 -8.20
CA GLY A 33 -25.86 3.92 -7.02
C GLY A 33 -25.10 3.73 -5.70
N LEU A 34 -23.77 3.78 -5.69
CA LEU A 34 -23.01 3.76 -4.46
C LEU A 34 -23.07 5.15 -3.78
N LYS A 35 -23.57 5.21 -2.56
CA LYS A 35 -23.55 6.42 -1.72
C LYS A 35 -22.12 6.64 -1.23
N ILE A 36 -21.56 7.82 -1.47
CA ILE A 36 -20.19 8.17 -1.12
C ILE A 36 -20.18 8.99 0.17
N ASP A 37 -19.41 8.49 1.14
CA ASP A 37 -18.99 9.23 2.32
C ASP A 37 -17.65 9.93 2.07
N THR A 38 -17.69 11.24 1.86
CA THR A 38 -16.48 12.05 1.63
C THR A 38 -15.61 12.20 2.89
N ALA A 39 -16.22 12.14 4.09
CA ALA A 39 -15.46 12.17 5.35
C ALA A 39 -14.61 10.90 5.50
N PHE A 40 -15.12 9.74 5.06
CA PHE A 40 -14.35 8.51 5.01
C PHE A 40 -13.15 8.61 4.05
N ILE A 41 -13.33 9.23 2.87
CA ILE A 41 -12.21 9.44 1.92
C ILE A 41 -11.12 10.31 2.57
N GLN A 42 -11.51 11.42 3.24
CA GLN A 42 -10.55 12.28 3.92
C GLN A 42 -9.85 11.55 5.07
N ALA A 43 -10.58 10.75 5.87
CA ALA A 43 -9.99 9.97 6.94
C ALA A 43 -8.92 8.98 6.43
N GLU A 44 -9.15 8.30 5.32
CA GLU A 44 -8.15 7.42 4.69
C GLU A 44 -6.92 8.19 4.18
N LEU A 45 -7.12 9.38 3.60
CA LEU A 45 -6.03 10.27 3.21
C LEU A 45 -5.25 10.77 4.43
N ASP A 46 -5.94 11.09 5.52
CA ASP A 46 -5.34 11.51 6.79
C ASP A 46 -4.48 10.42 7.40
N ARG A 47 -4.88 9.16 7.33
CA ARG A 47 -4.06 8.00 7.75
C ARG A 47 -2.77 7.87 6.93
N ARG A 48 -2.78 8.28 5.65
CA ARG A 48 -1.62 8.19 4.74
C ARG A 48 -0.68 9.41 4.82
N LYS A 49 -1.19 10.61 5.06
CA LYS A 49 -0.44 11.86 4.96
C LYS A 49 0.83 11.89 5.82
N PRO A 50 1.83 12.70 5.47
CA PRO A 50 3.02 12.92 6.31
C PRO A 50 2.69 13.74 7.56
N GLY A 51 3.62 13.79 8.52
CA GLY A 51 3.53 14.68 9.69
C GLY A 51 2.62 14.21 10.82
N GLN A 52 2.22 12.95 10.85
CA GLN A 52 1.24 12.42 11.81
C GLN A 52 1.82 12.17 13.22
N SER A 53 3.12 11.91 13.34
CA SER A 53 3.74 11.52 14.60
C SER A 53 5.23 11.81 14.66
N ALA A 54 5.84 11.59 15.84
CA ALA A 54 7.27 11.76 16.07
C ALA A 54 8.16 10.76 15.29
N ILE A 55 7.59 9.64 14.82
CA ILE A 55 8.32 8.56 14.12
C ILE A 55 8.15 8.60 12.59
N VAL A 56 7.54 9.65 12.05
CA VAL A 56 7.40 9.88 10.59
C VAL A 56 7.98 11.24 10.22
N THR A 57 8.03 11.54 8.92
CA THR A 57 8.51 12.82 8.39
C THR A 57 7.71 14.01 8.94
N GLN A 58 8.38 15.15 9.07
CA GLN A 58 7.80 16.42 9.55
C GLN A 58 7.15 17.26 8.44
N ARG A 59 7.10 16.77 7.19
CA ARG A 59 6.40 17.42 6.08
C ARG A 59 4.92 17.55 6.43
N LYS A 60 4.29 18.64 6.04
CA LYS A 60 2.85 18.88 6.28
C LYS A 60 2.13 18.99 4.95
N GLU A 61 1.17 18.12 4.72
CA GLU A 61 0.24 18.16 3.59
C GLU A 61 -1.15 17.91 4.16
N ALA A 62 -2.13 18.70 3.79
CA ALA A 62 -3.50 18.50 4.21
C ALA A 62 -4.12 17.27 3.50
N ASP A 63 -3.66 17.01 2.26
CA ASP A 63 -4.22 16.01 1.36
C ASP A 63 -5.74 16.20 1.13
N GLU A 64 -6.19 17.46 1.17
CA GLU A 64 -7.55 17.82 0.78
C GLU A 64 -7.79 17.45 -0.68
N PHE A 65 -8.96 16.92 -0.97
CA PHE A 65 -9.31 16.45 -2.29
C PHE A 65 -10.54 17.14 -2.86
N GLU A 66 -10.58 17.23 -4.17
CA GLU A 66 -11.72 17.71 -4.94
C GLU A 66 -12.25 16.58 -5.82
N ILE A 67 -13.57 16.31 -5.79
CA ILE A 67 -14.23 15.41 -6.73
C ILE A 67 -14.71 16.23 -7.91
N LEU A 68 -14.24 15.93 -9.11
CA LEU A 68 -14.48 16.72 -10.32
C LEU A 68 -15.60 16.15 -11.19
N SER A 69 -15.91 14.85 -11.07
CA SER A 69 -16.90 14.17 -11.92
C SER A 69 -17.37 12.85 -11.31
N GLY A 70 -18.40 12.24 -11.89
CA GLY A 70 -18.86 10.88 -11.64
C GLY A 70 -19.74 10.70 -10.40
N ILE A 71 -19.98 11.76 -9.64
CA ILE A 71 -20.83 11.76 -8.44
C ILE A 71 -21.86 12.89 -8.56
N PHE A 72 -23.13 12.58 -8.31
CA PHE A 72 -24.22 13.53 -8.26
C PHE A 72 -25.03 13.30 -6.98
N GLU A 73 -25.29 14.38 -6.22
CA GLU A 73 -25.99 14.33 -4.91
C GLU A 73 -25.42 13.26 -3.95
N GLY A 74 -24.08 13.08 -3.96
CA GLY A 74 -23.39 12.11 -3.11
C GLY A 74 -23.48 10.65 -3.56
N VAL A 75 -23.96 10.38 -4.80
CA VAL A 75 -24.15 9.03 -5.34
C VAL A 75 -23.38 8.86 -6.66
N THR A 76 -22.71 7.72 -6.85
CA THR A 76 -21.98 7.42 -8.08
C THR A 76 -22.94 7.24 -9.27
N GLN A 77 -22.50 7.71 -10.44
CA GLN A 77 -23.32 7.66 -11.68
C GLN A 77 -22.93 6.55 -12.66
N GLY A 78 -21.89 5.74 -12.35
CA GLY A 78 -21.33 4.75 -13.28
C GLY A 78 -20.47 5.36 -14.39
N THR A 79 -20.17 6.65 -14.29
CA THR A 79 -19.26 7.38 -15.19
C THR A 79 -17.93 7.62 -14.50
N PRO A 80 -16.84 7.98 -15.21
CA PRO A 80 -15.53 8.18 -14.59
C PRO A 80 -15.54 9.20 -13.46
N ILE A 81 -15.00 8.80 -12.31
CA ILE A 81 -14.84 9.65 -11.12
C ILE A 81 -13.44 10.26 -11.16
N GLY A 82 -13.36 11.59 -11.28
CA GLY A 82 -12.11 12.34 -11.23
C GLY A 82 -11.87 12.90 -9.83
N ILE A 83 -10.70 12.64 -9.26
CA ILE A 83 -10.28 13.21 -7.96
C ILE A 83 -8.96 13.95 -8.16
N LEU A 84 -8.87 15.16 -7.59
CA LEU A 84 -7.68 16.00 -7.59
C LEU A 84 -7.23 16.29 -6.15
N ILE A 85 -5.92 16.25 -5.91
CA ILE A 85 -5.28 16.59 -4.62
C ILE A 85 -4.16 17.60 -4.91
N ARG A 86 -4.25 18.82 -4.36
CA ARG A 86 -3.24 19.86 -4.57
C ARG A 86 -1.99 19.61 -3.72
N ASN A 87 -0.83 20.02 -4.25
CA ASN A 87 0.41 20.02 -3.48
C ASN A 87 0.60 21.39 -2.82
N GLU A 88 0.86 21.41 -1.51
CA GLU A 88 0.94 22.64 -0.71
C GLU A 88 2.32 22.91 -0.12
N ASP A 89 3.01 21.91 0.45
CA ASP A 89 4.30 22.05 1.15
C ASP A 89 5.47 21.47 0.33
N GLN A 90 5.60 21.90 -0.93
CA GLN A 90 6.71 21.51 -1.79
C GLN A 90 7.89 22.49 -1.64
N LYS A 91 9.04 22.01 -1.13
CA LYS A 91 10.28 22.78 -1.01
C LYS A 91 11.33 22.31 -2.00
N SER A 92 11.24 22.78 -3.23
CA SER A 92 12.13 22.36 -4.34
C SER A 92 13.61 22.62 -4.05
N LYS A 93 13.93 23.68 -3.31
CA LYS A 93 15.31 24.03 -2.92
C LYS A 93 16.00 22.99 -2.04
N ASP A 94 15.26 22.14 -1.34
CA ASP A 94 15.83 21.09 -0.50
C ASP A 94 16.57 20.00 -1.31
N TYR A 95 16.39 19.98 -2.65
CA TYR A 95 16.96 18.97 -3.56
C TYR A 95 18.06 19.49 -4.49
N ASP A 96 18.39 20.78 -4.47
CA ASP A 96 19.36 21.38 -5.40
C ASP A 96 20.76 20.76 -5.26
N HIS A 97 21.16 20.36 -4.05
CA HIS A 97 22.46 19.75 -3.76
C HIS A 97 22.64 18.32 -4.34
N ILE A 98 21.54 17.66 -4.73
CA ILE A 98 21.56 16.29 -5.32
C ILE A 98 21.10 16.28 -6.78
N LYS A 99 20.99 17.45 -7.41
CA LYS A 99 20.50 17.59 -8.77
C LYS A 99 21.31 16.78 -9.78
N ASP A 100 22.61 16.79 -9.62
CA ASP A 100 23.56 16.16 -10.55
C ASP A 100 24.14 14.84 -10.04
N SER A 101 23.67 14.32 -8.88
CA SER A 101 24.14 13.09 -8.26
C SER A 101 23.00 12.07 -8.13
N PHE A 102 23.34 10.79 -7.97
CA PHE A 102 22.34 9.72 -7.80
C PHE A 102 22.33 9.23 -6.36
N ARG A 103 21.18 9.31 -5.70
CA ARG A 103 21.02 8.75 -4.35
C ARG A 103 21.09 7.22 -4.39
N PRO A 104 21.94 6.58 -3.55
CA PRO A 104 21.98 5.13 -3.45
C PRO A 104 20.61 4.52 -3.18
N SER A 105 20.26 3.44 -3.88
CA SER A 105 18.98 2.74 -3.78
C SER A 105 17.71 3.57 -4.05
N HIS A 106 17.86 4.79 -4.60
CA HIS A 106 16.76 5.61 -5.09
C HIS A 106 16.56 5.44 -6.60
N ALA A 107 15.42 5.90 -7.14
CA ALA A 107 15.10 5.79 -8.57
C ALA A 107 15.83 6.81 -9.47
N ASP A 108 16.73 7.62 -8.94
CA ASP A 108 17.36 8.74 -9.66
C ASP A 108 18.01 8.32 -10.96
N PHE A 109 18.94 7.36 -10.89
CA PHE A 109 19.66 6.84 -12.05
C PHE A 109 18.74 6.19 -13.08
N THR A 110 17.82 5.33 -12.60
CA THR A 110 16.96 4.54 -13.49
C THR A 110 15.96 5.40 -14.27
N TYR A 111 15.47 6.49 -13.66
CA TYR A 111 14.62 7.46 -14.35
C TYR A 111 15.37 8.28 -15.37
N ASP A 112 16.56 8.77 -15.02
CA ASP A 112 17.44 9.50 -15.95
C ASP A 112 17.81 8.64 -17.16
N ALA A 113 18.27 7.43 -16.91
CA ALA A 113 18.67 6.49 -17.98
C ALA A 113 17.50 6.09 -18.89
N LYS A 114 16.28 5.95 -18.32
CA LYS A 114 15.11 5.50 -19.09
C LYS A 114 14.45 6.62 -19.89
N TYR A 115 14.33 7.82 -19.29
CA TYR A 115 13.54 8.91 -19.88
C TYR A 115 14.40 10.06 -20.42
N GLY A 116 15.73 10.01 -20.23
CA GLY A 116 16.65 11.07 -20.64
C GLY A 116 16.60 12.33 -19.77
N SER A 117 15.71 12.36 -18.80
CA SER A 117 15.57 13.44 -17.82
C SER A 117 14.77 12.96 -16.60
N ARG A 118 15.01 13.59 -15.45
CA ARG A 118 14.24 13.36 -14.23
C ARG A 118 13.85 14.68 -13.57
N ASP A 119 12.72 14.69 -12.88
CA ASP A 119 12.46 15.73 -11.89
C ASP A 119 13.23 15.41 -10.60
N TYR A 120 14.38 16.07 -10.39
CA TYR A 120 15.21 15.88 -9.21
C TYR A 120 14.52 16.36 -7.92
N ARG A 121 13.49 17.19 -8.03
CA ARG A 121 12.72 17.74 -6.91
C ARG A 121 11.83 16.64 -6.30
N GLY A 122 12.32 15.94 -5.29
CA GLY A 122 11.58 14.91 -4.56
C GLY A 122 11.24 13.62 -5.32
N GLY A 123 11.72 13.44 -6.56
CA GLY A 123 11.59 12.20 -7.33
C GLY A 123 10.34 12.07 -8.21
N GLY A 124 9.52 13.12 -8.37
CA GLY A 124 8.39 13.13 -9.31
C GLY A 124 7.41 11.97 -9.08
N ARG A 125 7.16 11.16 -10.12
CA ARG A 125 6.30 9.96 -10.07
C ARG A 125 6.88 8.81 -9.25
N SER A 126 8.20 8.76 -8.97
CA SER A 126 8.80 7.75 -8.09
C SER A 126 8.62 8.05 -6.61
N SER A 127 8.10 9.21 -6.26
CA SER A 127 7.86 9.63 -4.88
C SER A 127 6.65 8.91 -4.28
N ALA A 128 6.74 8.55 -2.97
CA ALA A 128 5.61 8.01 -2.21
C ALA A 128 4.40 8.98 -2.13
N ARG A 129 4.56 10.25 -2.54
CA ARG A 129 3.46 11.22 -2.65
C ARG A 129 2.36 10.74 -3.61
N GLU A 130 2.74 10.04 -4.67
CA GLU A 130 1.82 9.46 -5.67
C GLU A 130 0.75 8.55 -5.02
N THR A 131 1.08 7.89 -3.92
CA THR A 131 0.15 6.99 -3.23
C THR A 131 -1.09 7.67 -2.65
N ALA A 132 -1.11 9.01 -2.53
CA ALA A 132 -2.32 9.74 -2.14
C ALA A 132 -3.45 9.52 -3.15
N ALA A 133 -3.15 9.53 -4.44
CA ALA A 133 -4.11 9.24 -5.49
C ALA A 133 -4.66 7.79 -5.41
N ARG A 134 -3.81 6.81 -5.06
CA ARG A 134 -4.23 5.41 -4.86
C ARG A 134 -5.16 5.28 -3.67
N VAL A 135 -4.83 5.92 -2.54
CA VAL A 135 -5.65 5.88 -1.31
C VAL A 135 -7.00 6.55 -1.53
N ALA A 136 -7.05 7.70 -2.22
CA ALA A 136 -8.31 8.36 -2.57
C ALA A 136 -9.23 7.47 -3.40
N ALA A 137 -8.69 6.80 -4.42
CA ALA A 137 -9.46 5.86 -5.24
C ALA A 137 -9.90 4.63 -4.44
N ALA A 138 -9.00 4.09 -3.63
CA ALA A 138 -9.29 2.92 -2.81
C ALA A 138 -10.30 3.20 -1.69
N ALA A 139 -10.41 4.43 -1.21
CA ALA A 139 -11.46 4.80 -0.27
C ALA A 139 -12.87 4.64 -0.88
N ILE A 140 -13.02 4.86 -2.19
CA ILE A 140 -14.26 4.54 -2.92
C ILE A 140 -14.41 3.01 -3.06
N ALA A 141 -13.32 2.29 -3.41
CA ALA A 141 -13.35 0.83 -3.49
C ALA A 141 -13.70 0.19 -2.14
N LYS A 142 -13.16 0.68 -1.01
CA LYS A 142 -13.52 0.21 0.33
C LYS A 142 -15.01 0.41 0.64
N GLN A 143 -15.59 1.54 0.27
CA GLN A 143 -17.04 1.78 0.44
C GLN A 143 -17.88 0.81 -0.40
N LEU A 144 -17.43 0.51 -1.64
CA LEU A 144 -18.05 -0.53 -2.47
C LEU A 144 -17.94 -1.91 -1.78
N LEU A 145 -16.76 -2.28 -1.28
CA LEU A 145 -16.51 -3.56 -0.61
C LEU A 145 -17.34 -3.69 0.67
N ASN A 146 -17.43 -2.64 1.47
CA ASN A 146 -18.24 -2.61 2.70
C ASN A 146 -19.73 -2.87 2.41
N HIS A 147 -20.24 -2.43 1.25
CA HIS A 147 -21.60 -2.74 0.80
C HIS A 147 -21.85 -4.26 0.64
N PHE A 148 -20.79 -5.03 0.40
CA PHE A 148 -20.81 -6.48 0.29
C PHE A 148 -20.31 -7.21 1.55
N GLY A 149 -20.06 -6.49 2.65
CA GLY A 149 -19.56 -7.06 3.90
C GLY A 149 -18.10 -7.49 3.84
N ILE A 150 -17.32 -6.94 2.90
CA ILE A 150 -15.89 -7.22 2.76
C ILE A 150 -15.09 -6.11 3.44
N GLU A 151 -14.21 -6.49 4.37
CA GLU A 151 -13.37 -5.60 5.14
C GLU A 151 -11.89 -5.84 4.84
N VAL A 152 -11.12 -4.76 4.74
CA VAL A 152 -9.66 -4.80 4.51
C VAL A 152 -8.97 -4.08 5.65
N GLN A 153 -8.10 -4.79 6.38
CA GLN A 153 -7.34 -4.25 7.49
C GLN A 153 -5.87 -4.62 7.36
N ALA A 154 -4.98 -3.65 7.54
CA ALA A 154 -3.54 -3.90 7.59
C ALA A 154 -2.94 -3.31 8.87
N TYR A 155 -1.78 -3.83 9.25
CA TYR A 155 -1.07 -3.42 10.46
C TYR A 155 0.42 -3.67 10.32
N VAL A 156 1.23 -3.00 11.14
CA VAL A 156 2.66 -3.25 11.21
C VAL A 156 2.89 -4.48 12.07
N SER A 157 3.41 -5.54 11.46
CA SER A 157 3.71 -6.80 12.15
C SER A 157 5.19 -6.96 12.52
N LYS A 158 6.10 -6.18 11.88
CA LYS A 158 7.54 -6.24 12.17
C LYS A 158 8.22 -4.92 11.85
N VAL A 159 9.14 -4.48 12.72
CA VAL A 159 10.09 -3.39 12.49
C VAL A 159 11.49 -3.89 12.78
N GLY A 160 12.38 -3.88 11.80
CA GLY A 160 13.72 -4.46 11.94
C GLY A 160 13.65 -5.92 12.37
N THR A 161 14.15 -6.20 13.58
CA THR A 161 14.14 -7.54 14.18
C THR A 161 12.97 -7.76 15.16
N ILE A 162 12.24 -6.71 15.52
CA ILE A 162 11.12 -6.79 16.46
C ILE A 162 9.86 -7.16 15.69
N ALA A 163 9.24 -8.28 16.03
CA ALA A 163 8.05 -8.81 15.36
C ALA A 163 6.98 -9.22 16.39
N ILE A 164 5.71 -9.18 15.95
CA ILE A 164 4.60 -9.79 16.69
C ILE A 164 4.76 -11.31 16.62
N ASP A 165 4.60 -11.98 17.78
CA ASP A 165 4.65 -13.43 17.93
C ASP A 165 3.23 -14.04 18.02
N LYS A 166 2.28 -13.48 17.30
CA LYS A 166 0.88 -13.93 17.25
C LYS A 166 0.40 -13.94 15.83
N THR A 167 -0.48 -14.87 15.51
CA THR A 167 -1.20 -14.88 14.24
C THR A 167 -2.27 -13.77 14.21
N TYR A 168 -2.73 -13.39 13.02
CA TYR A 168 -3.76 -12.35 12.88
C TYR A 168 -5.08 -12.72 13.60
N SER A 169 -5.38 -14.00 13.73
CA SER A 169 -6.59 -14.52 14.41
C SER A 169 -6.54 -14.38 15.94
N GLU A 170 -5.35 -14.19 16.51
CA GLU A 170 -5.13 -13.97 17.94
C GLU A 170 -5.07 -12.49 18.31
N LEU A 171 -5.09 -11.59 17.30
CA LEU A 171 -4.98 -10.16 17.45
C LEU A 171 -6.34 -9.47 17.35
N ASP A 172 -6.55 -8.45 18.16
CA ASP A 172 -7.65 -7.50 17.98
C ASP A 172 -7.20 -6.37 17.04
N LEU A 173 -7.48 -6.53 15.75
CA LEU A 173 -7.06 -5.58 14.73
C LEU A 173 -7.73 -4.20 14.85
N SER A 174 -8.81 -4.07 15.62
CA SER A 174 -9.43 -2.75 15.89
C SER A 174 -8.49 -1.81 16.64
N LYS A 175 -7.49 -2.36 17.35
CA LYS A 175 -6.46 -1.62 18.09
C LYS A 175 -5.31 -1.09 17.24
N THR A 176 -5.30 -1.36 15.94
CA THR A 176 -4.21 -0.95 15.04
C THR A 176 -3.94 0.56 15.09
N GLU A 177 -4.96 1.38 15.18
CA GLU A 177 -4.82 2.85 15.20
C GLU A 177 -4.62 3.43 16.62
N GLU A 178 -4.59 2.62 17.68
CA GLU A 178 -4.38 3.11 19.07
C GLU A 178 -2.97 3.60 19.34
N ASN A 179 -2.00 3.30 18.46
CA ASN A 179 -0.62 3.74 18.59
C ASN A 179 -0.03 4.23 17.28
N ILE A 180 1.05 5.03 17.39
CA ILE A 180 1.67 5.72 16.26
C ILE A 180 2.41 4.79 15.27
N VAL A 181 2.75 3.55 15.66
CA VAL A 181 3.38 2.57 14.76
C VAL A 181 2.36 1.70 14.04
N ARG A 182 1.07 1.74 14.45
CA ARG A 182 -0.01 0.93 13.89
C ARG A 182 0.20 -0.58 14.05
N CYS A 183 0.57 -0.99 15.24
CA CYS A 183 0.73 -2.37 15.65
C CYS A 183 -0.37 -2.73 16.66
N PRO A 184 -1.21 -3.78 16.41
CA PRO A 184 -2.32 -4.12 17.32
C PRO A 184 -1.89 -4.79 18.63
N ASP A 185 -0.61 -5.17 18.76
CA ASP A 185 -0.03 -5.69 20.00
C ASP A 185 0.71 -4.58 20.74
N ALA A 186 0.16 -4.10 21.86
CA ALA A 186 0.65 -2.91 22.55
C ALA A 186 2.09 -3.05 23.06
N GLU A 187 2.47 -4.21 23.62
CA GLU A 187 3.83 -4.45 24.11
C GLU A 187 4.86 -4.42 22.98
N THR A 188 4.54 -5.07 21.86
CA THR A 188 5.41 -5.06 20.68
C THR A 188 5.45 -3.67 20.04
N ALA A 189 4.34 -2.93 20.07
CA ALA A 189 4.27 -1.55 19.55
C ALA A 189 5.25 -0.62 20.28
N GLU A 190 5.33 -0.70 21.61
CA GLU A 190 6.28 0.10 22.41
C GLU A 190 7.73 -0.18 21.98
N LYS A 191 8.11 -1.45 21.89
CA LYS A 191 9.46 -1.86 21.45
C LYS A 191 9.79 -1.38 20.04
N MET A 192 8.82 -1.45 19.10
CA MET A 192 8.97 -0.95 17.74
C MET A 192 9.17 0.57 17.71
N ILE A 193 8.39 1.31 18.49
CA ILE A 193 8.49 2.78 18.59
C ILE A 193 9.86 3.19 19.15
N GLU A 194 10.36 2.51 20.17
CA GLU A 194 11.69 2.76 20.74
C GLU A 194 12.78 2.53 19.70
N LEU A 195 12.76 1.39 19.00
CA LEU A 195 13.72 1.10 17.92
C LEU A 195 13.70 2.17 16.83
N ILE A 196 12.52 2.63 16.39
CA ILE A 196 12.42 3.68 15.36
C ILE A 196 13.01 5.00 15.88
N LYS A 197 12.80 5.35 17.15
CA LYS A 197 13.38 6.56 17.75
C LYS A 197 14.90 6.49 17.84
N GLU A 198 15.44 5.33 18.20
CA GLU A 198 16.89 5.07 18.24
C GLU A 198 17.51 5.25 16.83
N VAL A 199 16.99 4.54 15.83
CA VAL A 199 17.43 4.63 14.44
C VAL A 199 17.34 6.06 13.90
N LYS A 200 16.25 6.79 14.23
CA LYS A 200 16.10 8.20 13.88
C LYS A 200 17.18 9.08 14.50
N LYS A 201 17.52 8.84 15.78
CA LYS A 201 18.57 9.58 16.48
C LYS A 201 19.93 9.38 15.84
N ASP A 202 20.19 8.17 15.34
CA ASP A 202 21.41 7.83 14.61
C ASP A 202 21.46 8.40 13.19
N GLY A 203 20.38 9.03 12.72
CA GLY A 203 20.30 9.58 11.36
C GLY A 203 20.11 8.53 10.27
N ASP A 204 19.66 7.34 10.64
CA ASP A 204 19.45 6.20 9.77
C ASP A 204 17.95 5.88 9.59
N THR A 205 17.64 4.80 8.90
CA THR A 205 16.27 4.36 8.57
C THR A 205 16.12 2.85 8.74
N ILE A 206 14.90 2.39 9.02
CA ILE A 206 14.63 0.97 9.21
C ILE A 206 13.36 0.55 8.46
N GLY A 207 13.37 -0.68 7.95
CA GLY A 207 12.25 -1.34 7.28
C GLY A 207 11.55 -2.36 8.17
N GLY A 208 10.69 -3.18 7.57
CA GLY A 208 9.98 -4.25 8.25
C GLY A 208 8.85 -4.82 7.42
N LEU A 209 7.78 -5.31 8.07
CA LEU A 209 6.63 -5.94 7.45
C LEU A 209 5.33 -5.21 7.79
N VAL A 210 4.46 -5.12 6.80
CA VAL A 210 3.04 -4.79 6.96
C VAL A 210 2.26 -6.04 6.59
N SER A 211 1.44 -6.52 7.53
CA SER A 211 0.49 -7.62 7.32
C SER A 211 -0.88 -7.06 6.97
N CYS A 212 -1.61 -7.76 6.11
CA CYS A 212 -2.96 -7.40 5.71
C CYS A 212 -3.89 -8.62 5.78
N VAL A 213 -5.11 -8.37 6.23
CA VAL A 213 -6.19 -9.36 6.29
C VAL A 213 -7.40 -8.81 5.57
N VAL A 214 -7.99 -9.60 4.69
CA VAL A 214 -9.26 -9.28 4.01
C VAL A 214 -10.29 -10.31 4.45
N LYS A 215 -11.36 -9.85 5.08
CA LYS A 215 -12.45 -10.67 5.60
C LYS A 215 -13.72 -10.52 4.75
N GLY A 216 -14.57 -11.53 4.79
CA GLY A 216 -15.86 -11.50 4.11
C GLY A 216 -15.80 -11.70 2.59
N VAL A 217 -14.66 -12.11 2.05
CA VAL A 217 -14.51 -12.35 0.62
C VAL A 217 -15.31 -13.59 0.20
N PRO A 218 -16.23 -13.48 -0.77
CA PRO A 218 -16.97 -14.66 -1.25
C PRO A 218 -16.05 -15.62 -2.00
N VAL A 219 -16.50 -16.87 -2.14
CA VAL A 219 -15.86 -17.84 -3.04
C VAL A 219 -15.98 -17.37 -4.48
N GLY A 220 -14.90 -17.44 -5.26
CA GLY A 220 -14.96 -17.24 -6.69
C GLY A 220 -14.20 -16.03 -7.24
N LEU A 221 -13.55 -15.23 -6.40
CA LEU A 221 -12.75 -14.09 -6.88
C LEU A 221 -11.37 -14.56 -7.35
N GLY A 222 -10.97 -14.16 -8.52
CA GLY A 222 -9.74 -14.57 -9.18
C GLY A 222 -10.01 -15.40 -10.42
N GLU A 223 -9.04 -15.42 -11.35
CA GLU A 223 -9.15 -16.10 -12.63
C GLU A 223 -7.95 -17.07 -12.83
N PRO A 224 -8.17 -18.27 -13.42
CA PRO A 224 -7.07 -18.99 -14.02
C PRO A 224 -6.71 -18.29 -15.33
N VAL A 225 -5.51 -18.28 -15.82
CA VAL A 225 -4.28 -18.87 -15.32
C VAL A 225 -3.37 -17.77 -14.78
N PHE A 226 -3.41 -16.54 -15.37
CA PHE A 226 -2.49 -15.44 -15.09
C PHE A 226 -3.07 -14.42 -14.11
N ASP A 227 -4.39 -14.17 -14.14
CA ASP A 227 -5.05 -13.22 -13.25
C ASP A 227 -5.51 -13.89 -11.95
N LYS A 228 -4.65 -14.76 -11.41
CA LYS A 228 -4.89 -15.35 -10.08
C LYS A 228 -4.96 -14.27 -9.03
N LEU A 229 -5.91 -14.37 -8.11
CA LEU A 229 -6.13 -13.35 -7.08
C LEU A 229 -4.84 -13.00 -6.31
N HIS A 230 -4.05 -14.00 -5.91
CA HIS A 230 -2.78 -13.77 -5.23
C HIS A 230 -1.70 -13.18 -6.15
N ALA A 231 -1.76 -13.44 -7.46
CA ALA A 231 -0.82 -12.83 -8.40
C ALA A 231 -1.10 -11.33 -8.59
N ASP A 232 -2.37 -10.95 -8.69
CA ASP A 232 -2.76 -9.53 -8.77
C ASP A 232 -2.53 -8.81 -7.45
N LEU A 233 -2.77 -9.45 -6.29
CA LEU A 233 -2.36 -8.92 -4.99
C LEU A 233 -0.84 -8.71 -4.93
N GLY A 234 -0.04 -9.67 -5.37
CA GLY A 234 1.42 -9.54 -5.43
C GLY A 234 1.88 -8.40 -6.34
N LYS A 235 1.29 -8.28 -7.54
CA LYS A 235 1.53 -7.16 -8.46
C LYS A 235 1.19 -5.82 -7.81
N ALA A 236 0.04 -5.74 -7.15
CA ALA A 236 -0.41 -4.54 -6.44
C ALA A 236 0.58 -4.13 -5.34
N MET A 237 0.96 -5.07 -4.47
CA MET A 237 1.86 -4.83 -3.34
C MET A 237 3.27 -4.47 -3.79
N LEU A 238 3.82 -5.16 -4.78
CA LEU A 238 5.15 -4.87 -5.34
C LEU A 238 5.19 -3.56 -6.14
N SER A 239 4.06 -2.98 -6.50
CA SER A 239 3.96 -1.65 -7.09
C SER A 239 4.11 -0.52 -6.06
N ILE A 240 4.04 -0.81 -4.76
CA ILE A 240 4.19 0.18 -3.69
C ILE A 240 5.67 0.54 -3.54
N ASN A 241 5.95 1.83 -3.35
CA ASN A 241 7.31 2.31 -3.14
C ASN A 241 7.96 1.60 -1.94
N ALA A 242 9.23 1.22 -2.07
CA ALA A 242 10.03 0.50 -1.07
C ALA A 242 9.60 -0.96 -0.79
N ALA A 243 8.51 -1.47 -1.35
CA ALA A 243 8.16 -2.88 -1.25
C ALA A 243 9.24 -3.75 -1.92
N LYS A 244 9.62 -4.87 -1.27
CA LYS A 244 10.69 -5.79 -1.69
C LYS A 244 10.28 -7.24 -1.66
N GLY A 245 9.16 -7.57 -1.03
CA GLY A 245 8.67 -8.93 -0.95
C GLY A 245 7.18 -8.97 -0.69
N PHE A 246 6.58 -10.05 -1.12
CA PHE A 246 5.18 -10.37 -0.89
C PHE A 246 5.08 -11.88 -0.63
N GLU A 247 4.35 -12.25 0.40
CA GLU A 247 3.97 -13.64 0.65
C GLU A 247 2.52 -13.68 1.14
N TYR A 248 1.79 -14.76 0.83
CA TYR A 248 0.42 -14.94 1.26
C TYR A 248 0.21 -16.33 1.88
N GLY A 249 -0.80 -16.45 2.73
CA GLY A 249 -1.02 -17.69 3.47
C GLY A 249 0.21 -18.05 4.31
N SER A 250 0.57 -19.32 4.31
CA SER A 250 1.78 -19.83 5.00
C SER A 250 3.10 -19.34 4.40
N GLY A 251 3.08 -18.72 3.21
CA GLY A 251 4.23 -18.08 2.59
C GLY A 251 5.46 -18.99 2.50
N PHE A 252 6.64 -18.40 2.77
CA PHE A 252 7.89 -19.16 2.76
C PHE A 252 7.96 -20.25 3.84
N ALA A 253 7.38 -20.03 5.03
CA ALA A 253 7.37 -21.02 6.10
C ALA A 253 6.59 -22.30 5.71
N GLY A 254 5.61 -22.18 4.83
CA GLY A 254 4.87 -23.33 4.30
C GLY A 254 5.73 -24.33 3.53
N THR A 255 6.90 -23.90 3.00
CA THR A 255 7.84 -24.79 2.28
C THR A 255 8.54 -25.81 3.17
N GLU A 256 8.55 -25.58 4.48
CA GLU A 256 9.13 -26.49 5.47
C GLU A 256 8.12 -27.57 5.91
N LEU A 257 6.84 -27.42 5.57
CA LEU A 257 5.79 -28.34 5.96
C LEU A 257 5.63 -29.49 4.95
N ARG A 258 5.37 -30.69 5.47
CA ARG A 258 4.91 -31.79 4.62
C ARG A 258 3.48 -31.55 4.15
N GLY A 259 3.11 -32.02 2.97
CA GLY A 259 1.76 -31.84 2.41
C GLY A 259 0.63 -32.27 3.36
N SER A 260 0.81 -33.36 4.12
CA SER A 260 -0.18 -33.84 5.13
C SER A 260 -0.40 -32.86 6.29
N ALA A 261 0.59 -32.02 6.59
CA ALA A 261 0.50 -30.95 7.63
C ALA A 261 0.05 -29.62 7.04
N HIS A 262 0.35 -29.37 5.76
CA HIS A 262 0.04 -28.12 5.08
C HIS A 262 -1.38 -28.08 4.48
N ASN A 263 -1.94 -29.25 4.09
CA ASN A 263 -3.23 -29.28 3.38
C ASN A 263 -4.39 -28.83 4.28
N ASP A 264 -5.15 -27.85 3.80
CA ASP A 264 -6.34 -27.33 4.44
C ASP A 264 -7.53 -28.29 4.23
N ALA A 265 -7.82 -29.12 5.23
CA ALA A 265 -8.91 -30.12 5.14
C ALA A 265 -10.28 -29.41 5.12
N PHE A 266 -11.12 -29.77 4.15
CA PHE A 266 -12.48 -29.26 4.06
C PHE A 266 -13.41 -29.81 5.13
N TYR A 267 -14.40 -29.02 5.52
CA TYR A 267 -15.54 -29.46 6.33
C TYR A 267 -16.80 -28.69 5.94
N ASN A 268 -17.94 -29.23 6.33
CA ASN A 268 -19.25 -28.59 6.12
C ASN A 268 -19.67 -27.88 7.41
N ASP A 269 -19.82 -26.57 7.33
CA ASP A 269 -20.34 -25.73 8.41
C ASP A 269 -21.76 -25.28 8.06
N ASN A 270 -22.75 -26.07 8.45
CA ASN A 270 -24.18 -25.78 8.21
C ASN A 270 -24.52 -25.48 6.73
N GLY A 271 -23.97 -26.26 5.81
CA GLY A 271 -24.17 -26.10 4.37
C GLY A 271 -23.12 -25.22 3.67
N ILE A 272 -22.23 -24.57 4.42
CA ILE A 272 -21.12 -23.77 3.89
C ILE A 272 -19.85 -24.61 3.94
N ILE A 273 -19.18 -24.78 2.80
CA ILE A 273 -17.88 -25.44 2.72
C ILE A 273 -16.80 -24.49 3.22
N LYS A 274 -16.05 -24.92 4.22
CA LYS A 274 -14.91 -24.20 4.81
C LYS A 274 -13.69 -25.10 4.95
N THR A 275 -12.55 -24.55 5.31
CA THR A 275 -11.33 -25.31 5.64
C THR A 275 -11.01 -25.20 7.13
N LYS A 276 -10.46 -26.29 7.71
CA LYS A 276 -10.10 -26.38 9.15
C LYS A 276 -8.91 -25.50 9.51
N THR A 277 -7.99 -25.35 8.55
CA THR A 277 -6.81 -24.48 8.60
C THR A 277 -6.87 -23.53 7.40
N ASN A 278 -6.01 -22.55 7.36
CA ASN A 278 -5.97 -21.57 6.27
C ASN A 278 -4.54 -21.31 5.78
N HIS A 279 -3.75 -22.39 5.60
CA HIS A 279 -2.39 -22.28 5.05
C HIS A 279 -2.38 -21.73 3.64
N SER A 280 -3.43 -21.98 2.87
CA SER A 280 -3.65 -21.42 1.52
C SER A 280 -3.89 -19.91 1.51
N GLY A 281 -4.09 -19.27 2.67
CA GLY A 281 -4.32 -17.82 2.74
C GLY A 281 -5.58 -17.34 2.03
N GLY A 282 -6.67 -18.13 2.09
CA GLY A 282 -7.97 -17.81 1.49
C GLY A 282 -8.03 -17.99 -0.03
N VAL A 283 -6.98 -18.52 -0.68
CA VAL A 283 -6.89 -18.64 -2.15
C VAL A 283 -6.42 -20.01 -2.56
N GLN A 284 -7.22 -20.73 -3.34
CA GLN A 284 -6.90 -22.06 -3.88
C GLN A 284 -7.05 -22.05 -5.40
N GLY A 285 -6.05 -22.55 -6.13
CA GLY A 285 -6.05 -22.53 -7.58
C GLY A 285 -6.03 -21.11 -8.20
N GLY A 286 -5.80 -20.07 -7.41
CA GLY A 286 -5.87 -18.66 -7.83
C GLY A 286 -7.21 -17.98 -7.54
N ILE A 287 -8.16 -18.71 -6.94
CA ILE A 287 -9.53 -18.29 -6.70
C ILE A 287 -9.79 -18.26 -5.20
N SER A 288 -10.51 -17.26 -4.70
CA SER A 288 -10.89 -17.17 -3.28
C SER A 288 -11.78 -18.35 -2.87
N ASN A 289 -11.55 -18.91 -1.69
CA ASN A 289 -12.26 -20.07 -1.15
C ASN A 289 -13.24 -19.73 -0.01
N GLY A 290 -13.47 -18.44 0.27
CA GLY A 290 -14.37 -17.97 1.33
C GLY A 290 -13.74 -17.86 2.71
N MET A 291 -12.48 -18.27 2.87
CA MET A 291 -11.70 -18.01 4.09
C MET A 291 -11.06 -16.62 4.02
N ASP A 292 -10.59 -16.10 5.17
CA ASP A 292 -9.85 -14.86 5.22
C ASP A 292 -8.63 -14.89 4.30
N ILE A 293 -8.44 -13.85 3.52
CA ILE A 293 -7.22 -13.68 2.73
C ILE A 293 -6.22 -12.91 3.59
N TYR A 294 -5.03 -13.48 3.81
CA TYR A 294 -3.99 -12.79 4.56
C TYR A 294 -2.64 -12.90 3.86
N PHE A 295 -1.85 -11.84 4.00
CA PHE A 295 -0.54 -11.72 3.34
C PHE A 295 0.36 -10.73 4.06
N ASN A 296 1.66 -10.80 3.77
CA ASN A 296 2.70 -9.93 4.28
C ASN A 296 3.40 -9.19 3.14
N VAL A 297 3.74 -7.92 3.39
CA VAL A 297 4.51 -7.08 2.46
C VAL A 297 5.77 -6.59 3.16
N ALA A 298 6.93 -6.91 2.59
CA ALA A 298 8.23 -6.48 3.10
C ALA A 298 8.62 -5.13 2.51
N PHE A 299 8.96 -4.19 3.38
CA PHE A 299 9.44 -2.86 3.02
C PHE A 299 10.91 -2.70 3.42
N LYS A 300 11.74 -2.25 2.48
CA LYS A 300 13.11 -1.88 2.81
C LYS A 300 13.16 -0.55 3.59
N SER A 301 14.29 -0.30 4.24
CA SER A 301 14.63 1.01 4.78
C SER A 301 14.58 2.11 3.71
N VAL A 302 14.32 3.34 4.12
CA VAL A 302 14.31 4.52 3.22
C VAL A 302 15.73 4.78 2.71
N ALA A 303 15.88 5.07 1.43
CA ALA A 303 17.19 5.27 0.81
C ALA A 303 17.90 6.56 1.25
N THR A 304 17.17 7.57 1.70
CA THR A 304 17.75 8.86 2.10
C THR A 304 18.05 8.84 3.59
N ILE A 305 19.33 8.80 3.94
CA ILE A 305 19.86 8.80 5.32
C ILE A 305 20.75 10.02 5.56
N MET A 306 20.99 10.36 6.83
CA MET A 306 21.82 11.52 7.20
C MET A 306 23.31 11.23 7.19
N HIS A 307 23.72 9.99 6.87
CA HIS A 307 25.12 9.61 6.68
C HIS A 307 25.57 9.89 5.27
N ALA A 308 26.86 10.21 5.11
CA ALA A 308 27.49 10.31 3.81
C ALA A 308 27.53 8.92 3.13
N GLN A 309 27.10 8.85 1.89
CA GLN A 309 27.09 7.63 1.09
C GLN A 309 27.85 7.85 -0.21
N ASP A 310 28.69 6.89 -0.58
CA ASP A 310 29.40 6.92 -1.86
C ASP A 310 28.40 6.85 -3.01
N SER A 311 28.64 7.64 -4.04
CA SER A 311 27.80 7.74 -5.22
C SER A 311 28.62 8.22 -6.42
N VAL A 312 27.94 8.40 -7.56
CA VAL A 312 28.48 9.04 -8.75
C VAL A 312 27.56 10.17 -9.22
N ASP A 313 28.15 11.16 -9.88
CA ASP A 313 27.38 12.19 -10.56
C ASP A 313 26.90 11.71 -11.95
N LYS A 314 26.15 12.56 -12.65
CA LYS A 314 25.63 12.28 -14.00
C LYS A 314 26.73 12.09 -15.06
N ASP A 315 27.93 12.58 -14.81
CA ASP A 315 29.07 12.50 -15.70
C ASP A 315 29.96 11.26 -15.37
N GLY A 316 29.58 10.49 -14.32
CA GLY A 316 30.25 9.27 -13.90
C GLY A 316 31.44 9.48 -12.95
N ASN A 317 31.60 10.68 -12.39
CA ASN A 317 32.66 10.97 -11.43
C ASN A 317 32.22 10.56 -10.02
N ASP A 318 33.13 10.03 -9.22
CA ASP A 318 32.92 9.70 -7.82
C ASP A 318 32.49 10.93 -7.02
N THR A 319 31.46 10.77 -6.20
CA THR A 319 30.95 11.82 -5.33
C THR A 319 30.39 11.22 -4.03
N SER A 320 30.00 12.07 -3.11
CA SER A 320 29.32 11.66 -1.87
C SER A 320 28.00 12.38 -1.73
N VAL A 321 26.97 11.63 -1.35
CA VAL A 321 25.62 12.15 -1.14
C VAL A 321 25.21 11.98 0.31
N THR A 322 24.77 13.05 0.94
CA THR A 322 24.20 13.03 2.29
C THR A 322 22.77 13.51 2.23
N GLY A 323 21.83 12.76 2.81
CA GLY A 323 20.45 13.17 2.91
C GLY A 323 20.32 14.44 3.74
N ARG A 324 19.50 15.36 3.26
CA ARG A 324 19.11 16.58 3.96
C ARG A 324 17.59 16.69 3.97
N GLY A 325 17.02 17.30 4.98
CA GLY A 325 15.60 17.57 5.04
C GLY A 325 14.78 16.53 5.84
N ARG A 326 13.50 16.42 5.50
CA ARG A 326 12.47 15.73 6.30
C ARG A 326 12.15 14.36 5.69
N HIS A 327 12.82 13.31 6.15
CA HIS A 327 12.60 11.94 5.68
C HIS A 327 11.95 11.08 6.77
N ASP A 328 11.25 10.01 6.35
CA ASP A 328 10.68 9.04 7.27
C ASP A 328 11.81 8.13 7.82
N PRO A 329 12.03 8.03 9.13
CA PRO A 329 12.94 7.02 9.69
C PRO A 329 12.41 5.60 9.50
N CYS A 330 11.07 5.46 9.39
CA CYS A 330 10.39 4.21 9.08
C CYS A 330 9.11 4.51 8.28
N VAL A 331 8.94 3.86 7.13
CA VAL A 331 7.76 4.09 6.25
C VAL A 331 6.54 3.29 6.67
N LEU A 332 6.69 2.27 7.52
CA LEU A 332 5.67 1.27 7.78
C LEU A 332 4.34 1.85 8.28
N PRO A 333 4.31 2.80 9.24
CA PRO A 333 3.04 3.37 9.70
C PRO A 333 2.23 4.02 8.56
N ARG A 334 2.92 4.63 7.60
CA ARG A 334 2.29 5.25 6.43
C ARG A 334 1.99 4.24 5.31
N ALA A 335 2.69 3.11 5.29
CA ALA A 335 2.46 2.04 4.33
C ALA A 335 1.16 1.26 4.64
N VAL A 336 0.72 1.19 5.90
CA VAL A 336 -0.51 0.49 6.31
C VAL A 336 -1.71 0.88 5.44
N PRO A 337 -2.16 2.15 5.38
CA PRO A 337 -3.30 2.52 4.54
C PRO A 337 -3.04 2.36 3.04
N ILE A 338 -1.78 2.33 2.59
CA ILE A 338 -1.44 2.10 1.18
C ILE A 338 -1.58 0.62 0.83
N VAL A 339 -1.18 -0.29 1.71
CA VAL A 339 -1.37 -1.74 1.56
C VAL A 339 -2.86 -2.07 1.53
N GLU A 340 -3.64 -1.52 2.47
CA GLU A 340 -5.10 -1.64 2.46
C GLU A 340 -5.71 -1.12 1.16
N ALA A 341 -5.26 0.05 0.69
CA ALA A 341 -5.74 0.66 -0.54
C ALA A 341 -5.51 -0.25 -1.75
N MET A 342 -4.30 -0.76 -1.91
CA MET A 342 -3.98 -1.64 -3.04
C MET A 342 -4.71 -2.98 -2.97
N ALA A 343 -4.91 -3.54 -1.76
CA ALA A 343 -5.74 -4.73 -1.56
C ALA A 343 -7.20 -4.46 -1.94
N ALA A 344 -7.78 -3.36 -1.47
CA ALA A 344 -9.17 -2.99 -1.77
C ALA A 344 -9.40 -2.81 -3.28
N LEU A 345 -8.46 -2.20 -4.01
CA LEU A 345 -8.55 -2.05 -5.47
C LEU A 345 -8.58 -3.41 -6.19
N VAL A 346 -7.71 -4.35 -5.78
CA VAL A 346 -7.69 -5.71 -6.36
C VAL A 346 -8.99 -6.45 -6.07
N ILE A 347 -9.44 -6.45 -4.81
CA ILE A 347 -10.65 -7.17 -4.41
C ILE A 347 -11.89 -6.57 -5.08
N ALA A 348 -12.00 -5.24 -5.19
CA ALA A 348 -13.11 -4.58 -5.87
C ALA A 348 -13.16 -4.94 -7.37
N ASP A 349 -12.01 -4.94 -8.04
CA ASP A 349 -11.92 -5.32 -9.45
C ASP A 349 -12.36 -6.78 -9.66
N HIS A 350 -11.80 -7.73 -8.90
CA HIS A 350 -12.19 -9.14 -8.98
C HIS A 350 -13.64 -9.40 -8.55
N LEU A 351 -14.17 -8.65 -7.58
CA LEU A 351 -15.58 -8.73 -7.19
C LEU A 351 -16.49 -8.37 -8.36
N LEU A 352 -16.20 -7.30 -9.08
CA LEU A 352 -16.98 -6.89 -10.25
C LEU A 352 -16.82 -7.86 -11.43
N ARG A 353 -15.62 -8.36 -11.67
CA ARG A 353 -15.34 -9.40 -12.69
C ARG A 353 -16.17 -10.67 -12.41
N ASN A 354 -16.20 -11.12 -11.15
CA ASN A 354 -16.92 -12.34 -10.77
C ASN A 354 -18.43 -12.26 -10.98
N ARG A 355 -19.03 -11.07 -11.03
CA ARG A 355 -20.48 -10.90 -11.26
C ARG A 355 -20.95 -11.40 -12.60
N CYS A 356 -20.06 -11.56 -13.56
CA CYS A 356 -20.36 -12.07 -14.90
C CYS A 356 -19.92 -13.53 -15.10
N SER A 357 -19.40 -14.20 -14.05
CA SER A 357 -18.84 -15.57 -14.16
C SER A 357 -19.91 -16.66 -14.20
N LYS A 358 -21.13 -16.37 -13.79
CA LYS A 358 -22.27 -17.32 -13.79
C LYS A 358 -23.53 -16.61 -14.27
N LEU A 359 -24.38 -17.38 -14.98
CA LEU A 359 -25.74 -16.98 -15.35
C LEU A 359 -26.69 -17.16 -14.17
#